data_3d5c64978de73fe6b37c83aeec31da29
#
_entry.id   3d5c64978de73fe6b37c83aeec31da29
#
_cell.length_a   1.000
_cell.length_b   1.000
_cell.length_c   1.000
_cell.angle_alpha   90.00
_cell.angle_beta   90.00
_cell.angle_gamma   90.00
#
_symmetry.space_group_name_H-M   'P 1'
#
loop_
_entity.id
_entity.type
_entity.pdbx_description
1 polymer ?
#
loop_
_entity_poly.entity_id
_entity_poly.type
_entity_poly.pdbx_seq_one_letter_code
_entity_poly.pdbx_strand_id
1 'polypeptide(L)'
;MRTRTVDREVQGPWSLATSREFWEGFAPAALGGHSEPDTLSTTYRVEADWSCADATVTQHEDTATIAVTGDGDLDEAADQAARFLALDVDARGWIGVARRDPVIADAQAQLPGLRPCGFHSPYEAAAWAVLSQRLRIVQAARLRAEIIDRHGDRGAFPGPAQLLRLDLGLPGRKGEYLRAVAAAALDGQLDGAALRSMEPEQAVRAVRDVKGLGPFGAELVVLRGANVPDGLPTHERRLDAEITERYGPGRTLTEVSAAWRPFRTWAAVHLRALRERRTHEIDRQSRGLV
;
A
#
# COMPACT_ATOMS: atom_id res chain seq x y z
N MET A 1 0.69 -23.05 -15.61
CA MET A 1 1.36 -21.87 -15.01
C MET A 1 2.68 -21.62 -15.71
N ARG A 2 2.98 -20.40 -16.08
CA ARG A 2 4.24 -19.96 -16.71
C ARG A 2 5.01 -19.13 -15.70
N THR A 3 6.32 -19.02 -15.87
CA THR A 3 7.17 -18.17 -15.03
C THR A 3 7.87 -17.13 -15.89
N ARG A 4 7.92 -15.90 -15.40
CA ARG A 4 8.66 -14.78 -15.97
C ARG A 4 9.60 -14.23 -14.91
N THR A 5 10.87 -14.01 -15.26
CA THR A 5 11.84 -13.35 -14.37
C THR A 5 12.32 -12.08 -15.05
N VAL A 6 12.34 -10.99 -14.28
CA VAL A 6 12.77 -9.66 -14.73
C VAL A 6 13.76 -9.10 -13.73
N ASP A 7 14.91 -8.63 -14.20
CA ASP A 7 15.86 -7.87 -13.40
C ASP A 7 15.60 -6.37 -13.58
N ARG A 8 15.60 -5.63 -12.47
CA ARG A 8 15.45 -4.18 -12.45
C ARG A 8 16.59 -3.53 -11.67
N GLU A 9 17.27 -2.62 -12.30
CA GLU A 9 18.15 -1.68 -11.59
C GLU A 9 17.29 -0.68 -10.81
N VAL A 10 17.50 -0.62 -9.49
CA VAL A 10 16.72 0.21 -8.57
C VAL A 10 17.45 1.54 -8.35
N GLN A 11 16.86 2.64 -8.76
CA GLN A 11 17.45 3.96 -8.69
C GLN A 11 17.33 4.57 -7.30
N GLY A 12 18.44 4.69 -6.57
CA GLY A 12 18.52 5.26 -5.22
C GLY A 12 18.35 4.24 -4.10
N PRO A 13 18.30 4.69 -2.83
CA PRO A 13 18.33 3.77 -1.68
C PRO A 13 17.20 2.75 -1.70
N TRP A 14 17.56 1.49 -1.45
CA TRP A 14 16.61 0.40 -1.30
C TRP A 14 17.18 -0.72 -0.44
N SER A 15 16.31 -1.28 0.41
CA SER A 15 16.57 -2.50 1.17
C SER A 15 15.32 -3.38 1.14
N LEU A 16 15.43 -4.56 0.54
CA LEU A 16 14.35 -5.53 0.52
C LEU A 16 14.02 -5.99 1.95
N ALA A 17 15.02 -6.20 2.78
CA ALA A 17 14.84 -6.62 4.16
C ALA A 17 14.00 -5.60 4.95
N THR A 18 14.32 -4.29 4.84
CA THR A 18 13.56 -3.22 5.51
C THR A 18 12.15 -3.08 4.95
N SER A 19 11.99 -3.18 3.62
CA SER A 19 10.67 -3.12 2.97
C SER A 19 9.81 -4.32 3.35
N ARG A 20 10.39 -5.52 3.44
CA ARG A 20 9.70 -6.73 3.90
C ARG A 20 9.25 -6.62 5.35
N GLU A 21 10.15 -6.21 6.27
CA GLU A 21 9.81 -6.01 7.69
C GLU A 21 8.65 -5.02 7.84
N PHE A 22 8.70 -3.92 7.09
CA PHE A 22 7.62 -2.94 7.06
C PHE A 22 6.30 -3.56 6.56
N TRP A 23 6.33 -4.33 5.47
CA TRP A 23 5.15 -4.93 4.88
C TRP A 23 4.54 -6.03 5.75
N GLU A 24 5.36 -6.90 6.32
CA GLU A 24 4.92 -7.94 7.26
C GLU A 24 4.26 -7.34 8.51
N GLY A 25 4.71 -6.17 8.97
CA GLY A 25 4.10 -5.40 10.06
C GLY A 25 2.87 -4.57 9.64
N PHE A 26 2.59 -4.47 8.33
CA PHE A 26 1.47 -3.69 7.81
C PHE A 26 0.19 -4.53 7.77
N ALA A 27 -0.50 -4.64 8.91
CA ALA A 27 -1.68 -5.48 9.11
C ALA A 27 -2.74 -5.45 7.98
N PRO A 28 -3.01 -4.32 7.29
CA PRO A 28 -3.96 -4.28 6.20
C PRO A 28 -3.59 -5.14 5.00
N ALA A 29 -2.29 -5.31 4.74
CA ALA A 29 -1.78 -5.99 3.54
C ALA A 29 -1.04 -7.28 3.87
N ALA A 30 -0.60 -7.47 5.11
CA ALA A 30 0.10 -8.66 5.56
C ALA A 30 -0.83 -9.88 5.42
N LEU A 31 -0.53 -10.71 4.47
CA LEU A 31 -1.07 -12.06 4.37
C LEU A 31 0.03 -12.96 4.91
N GLY A 32 -0.27 -13.68 5.99
CA GLY A 32 0.70 -14.50 6.69
C GLY A 32 1.40 -15.50 5.76
N GLY A 33 2.54 -15.10 5.25
CA GLY A 33 3.50 -15.91 4.53
C GLY A 33 4.86 -15.72 5.18
N HIS A 34 5.54 -16.78 5.53
CA HIS A 34 6.95 -16.69 5.94
C HIS A 34 7.76 -16.72 4.65
N SER A 35 8.35 -15.59 4.30
CA SER A 35 9.33 -15.54 3.22
C SER A 35 10.66 -16.14 3.72
N GLU A 36 11.37 -16.83 2.84
CA GLU A 36 12.76 -17.23 3.09
C GLU A 36 13.60 -15.97 3.40
N PRO A 37 14.69 -16.09 4.18
CA PRO A 37 15.61 -14.97 4.38
C PRO A 37 16.00 -14.37 3.01
N ASP A 38 16.08 -13.05 2.92
CA ASP A 38 16.46 -12.31 1.72
C ASP A 38 15.49 -12.40 0.53
N THR A 39 14.27 -12.88 0.76
CA THR A 39 13.19 -12.88 -0.24
C THR A 39 11.94 -12.19 0.28
N LEU A 40 11.12 -11.69 -0.65
CA LEU A 40 9.74 -11.30 -0.38
C LEU A 40 8.84 -12.07 -1.35
N SER A 41 7.97 -12.91 -0.80
CA SER A 41 6.99 -13.67 -1.59
C SER A 41 5.59 -13.20 -1.30
N THR A 42 4.79 -13.02 -2.36
CA THR A 42 3.42 -12.53 -2.25
C THR A 42 2.56 -13.03 -3.40
N THR A 43 1.25 -13.10 -3.17
CA THR A 43 0.25 -13.48 -4.17
C THR A 43 -0.77 -12.36 -4.33
N TYR A 44 -1.12 -12.00 -5.57
CA TYR A 44 -2.03 -10.89 -5.85
C TYR A 44 -2.79 -11.07 -7.16
N ARG A 45 -3.80 -10.20 -7.37
CA ARG A 45 -4.51 -10.07 -8.64
C ARG A 45 -3.77 -9.11 -9.57
N VAL A 46 -3.49 -9.56 -10.79
CA VAL A 46 -2.91 -8.73 -11.85
C VAL A 46 -3.98 -7.78 -12.37
N GLU A 47 -3.72 -6.48 -12.37
CA GLU A 47 -4.72 -5.47 -12.75
C GLU A 47 -5.18 -5.59 -14.20
N ALA A 48 -4.28 -6.03 -15.10
CA ALA A 48 -4.56 -6.12 -16.53
C ALA A 48 -5.67 -7.12 -16.88
N ASP A 49 -5.74 -8.26 -16.17
CA ASP A 49 -6.65 -9.36 -16.52
C ASP A 49 -7.35 -10.01 -15.32
N TRP A 50 -7.05 -9.51 -14.11
CA TRP A 50 -7.54 -10.03 -12.83
C TRP A 50 -7.16 -11.50 -12.56
N SER A 51 -6.20 -12.04 -13.30
CA SER A 51 -5.60 -13.34 -13.00
C SER A 51 -4.84 -13.31 -11.68
N CYS A 52 -4.54 -14.48 -11.14
CA CYS A 52 -3.74 -14.59 -9.92
C CYS A 52 -2.27 -14.84 -10.29
N ALA A 53 -1.37 -14.08 -9.69
CA ALA A 53 0.07 -14.27 -9.84
C ALA A 53 0.75 -14.40 -8.48
N ASP A 54 1.76 -15.27 -8.42
CA ASP A 54 2.71 -15.36 -7.31
C ASP A 54 3.99 -14.64 -7.72
N ALA A 55 4.46 -13.74 -6.87
CA ALA A 55 5.73 -13.05 -7.07
C ALA A 55 6.72 -13.39 -5.95
N THR A 56 7.97 -13.60 -6.34
CA THR A 56 9.11 -13.68 -5.43
C THR A 56 10.12 -12.61 -5.86
N VAL A 57 10.51 -11.77 -4.92
CA VAL A 57 11.48 -10.69 -5.15
C VAL A 57 12.72 -10.95 -4.31
N THR A 58 13.87 -10.84 -4.94
CA THR A 58 15.19 -10.90 -4.30
C THR A 58 15.98 -9.64 -4.59
N GLN A 59 16.95 -9.33 -3.75
CA GLN A 59 17.86 -8.19 -3.93
C GLN A 59 19.30 -8.67 -4.06
N HIS A 60 19.98 -8.16 -5.07
CA HIS A 60 21.42 -8.27 -5.21
C HIS A 60 21.98 -6.87 -5.49
N GLU A 61 22.66 -6.29 -4.51
CA GLU A 61 23.10 -4.87 -4.55
C GLU A 61 21.94 -3.93 -4.91
N ASP A 62 22.06 -3.18 -5.99
CA ASP A 62 21.02 -2.25 -6.49
C ASP A 62 20.07 -2.90 -7.50
N THR A 63 20.12 -4.24 -7.67
CA THR A 63 19.27 -4.96 -8.61
C THR A 63 18.19 -5.76 -7.87
N ALA A 64 16.95 -5.57 -8.28
CA ALA A 64 15.82 -6.40 -7.89
C ALA A 64 15.56 -7.46 -8.96
N THR A 65 15.59 -8.74 -8.57
CA THR A 65 15.12 -9.85 -9.42
C THR A 65 13.69 -10.17 -9.01
N ILE A 66 12.75 -10.01 -9.94
CA ILE A 66 11.32 -10.24 -9.75
C ILE A 66 10.94 -11.47 -10.57
N ALA A 67 10.65 -12.59 -9.90
CA ALA A 67 10.13 -13.81 -10.54
C ALA A 67 8.62 -13.89 -10.29
N VAL A 68 7.83 -13.89 -11.36
CA VAL A 68 6.36 -14.02 -11.30
C VAL A 68 5.91 -15.29 -11.94
N THR A 69 4.93 -15.96 -11.33
CA THR A 69 4.35 -17.21 -11.83
C THR A 69 2.83 -17.11 -11.87
N GLY A 70 2.23 -17.44 -13.00
CA GLY A 70 0.78 -17.35 -13.21
C GLY A 70 0.36 -17.81 -14.58
N ASP A 71 -0.90 -17.62 -14.91
CA ASP A 71 -1.47 -17.97 -16.22
C ASP A 71 -1.81 -16.74 -17.09
N GLY A 72 -1.88 -15.55 -16.47
CA GLY A 72 -2.22 -14.27 -17.10
C GLY A 72 -1.03 -13.54 -17.73
N ASP A 73 -1.11 -12.20 -17.75
CA ASP A 73 -0.06 -11.31 -18.25
C ASP A 73 1.07 -11.20 -17.20
N LEU A 74 2.18 -11.87 -17.44
CA LEU A 74 3.31 -11.93 -16.51
C LEU A 74 4.22 -10.70 -16.60
N ASP A 75 4.23 -9.98 -17.70
CA ASP A 75 4.98 -8.73 -17.80
C ASP A 75 4.28 -7.64 -16.97
N GLU A 76 2.97 -7.50 -17.10
CA GLU A 76 2.17 -6.62 -16.24
C GLU A 76 2.22 -7.04 -14.76
N ALA A 77 2.22 -8.34 -14.48
CA ALA A 77 2.39 -8.84 -13.11
C ALA A 77 3.73 -8.39 -12.52
N ALA A 78 4.83 -8.48 -13.26
CA ALA A 78 6.14 -8.05 -12.80
C ALA A 78 6.20 -6.52 -12.59
N ASP A 79 5.58 -5.75 -13.48
CA ASP A 79 5.48 -4.29 -13.34
C ASP A 79 4.63 -3.90 -12.13
N GLN A 80 3.54 -4.60 -11.88
CA GLN A 80 2.72 -4.40 -10.68
C GLN A 80 3.48 -4.74 -9.39
N ALA A 81 4.27 -5.81 -9.37
CA ALA A 81 5.14 -6.14 -8.24
C ALA A 81 6.21 -5.05 -7.99
N ALA A 82 6.80 -4.52 -9.07
CA ALA A 82 7.74 -3.41 -8.98
C ALA A 82 7.07 -2.14 -8.43
N ARG A 83 5.88 -1.81 -8.89
CA ARG A 83 5.08 -0.67 -8.38
C ARG A 83 4.71 -0.87 -6.91
N PHE A 84 4.30 -2.06 -6.51
CA PHE A 84 3.99 -2.41 -5.12
C PHE A 84 5.16 -2.11 -4.18
N LEU A 85 6.39 -2.41 -4.59
CA LEU A 85 7.62 -2.17 -3.82
C LEU A 85 8.27 -0.81 -4.12
N ALA A 86 7.65 0.04 -4.95
CA ALA A 86 8.20 1.31 -5.43
C ALA A 86 9.59 1.18 -6.10
N LEU A 87 9.88 0.05 -6.75
CA LEU A 87 11.14 -0.20 -7.45
C LEU A 87 11.22 0.55 -8.79
N ASP A 88 10.11 1.00 -9.30
CA ASP A 88 9.95 1.81 -10.51
C ASP A 88 10.07 3.32 -10.26
N VAL A 89 10.31 3.72 -9.00
CA VAL A 89 10.49 5.13 -8.62
C VAL A 89 11.99 5.48 -8.60
N ASP A 90 12.38 6.54 -9.32
CA ASP A 90 13.71 7.13 -9.13
C ASP A 90 13.78 7.84 -7.78
N ALA A 91 14.43 7.20 -6.82
CA ALA A 91 14.56 7.66 -5.45
C ALA A 91 15.95 8.25 -5.14
N ARG A 92 16.76 8.58 -6.14
CA ARG A 92 18.09 9.24 -5.92
C ARG A 92 17.93 10.55 -5.17
N GLY A 93 16.83 11.27 -5.42
CA GLY A 93 16.49 12.52 -4.72
C GLY A 93 16.02 12.34 -3.26
N TRP A 94 15.71 11.13 -2.81
CA TRP A 94 15.19 10.88 -1.47
C TRP A 94 16.16 11.27 -0.35
N ILE A 95 17.46 11.03 -0.54
CA ILE A 95 18.52 11.48 0.40
C ILE A 95 18.52 13.03 0.52
N GLY A 96 18.14 13.74 -0.53
CA GLY A 96 18.04 15.20 -0.52
C GLY A 96 16.95 15.73 0.41
N VAL A 97 15.92 14.93 0.71
CA VAL A 97 14.88 15.30 1.70
C VAL A 97 15.48 15.35 3.10
N ALA A 98 16.33 14.39 3.46
CA ALA A 98 17.03 14.38 4.76
C ALA A 98 17.88 15.64 5.00
N ARG A 99 18.46 16.22 3.94
CA ARG A 99 19.25 17.46 4.03
C ARG A 99 18.39 18.69 4.32
N ARG A 100 17.11 18.66 3.97
CA ARG A 100 16.16 19.76 4.16
C ARG A 100 15.34 19.66 5.44
N ASP A 101 15.24 18.43 5.98
CA ASP A 101 14.37 18.12 7.12
C ASP A 101 15.06 17.13 8.07
N PRO A 102 15.50 17.59 9.26
CA PRO A 102 16.21 16.74 10.22
C PRO A 102 15.32 15.63 10.81
N VAL A 103 14.00 15.82 10.86
CA VAL A 103 13.06 14.77 11.34
C VAL A 103 13.00 13.62 10.32
N ILE A 104 13.00 13.96 9.03
CA ILE A 104 13.07 12.94 7.98
C ILE A 104 14.46 12.32 7.88
N ALA A 105 15.53 13.07 8.17
CA ALA A 105 16.88 12.50 8.28
C ALA A 105 16.94 11.40 9.35
N ASP A 106 16.40 11.65 10.53
CA ASP A 106 16.27 10.67 11.60
C ASP A 106 15.42 9.46 11.16
N ALA A 107 14.31 9.70 10.48
CA ALA A 107 13.45 8.65 9.98
C ALA A 107 14.14 7.76 8.92
N GLN A 108 14.91 8.34 8.00
CA GLN A 108 15.70 7.58 7.02
C GLN A 108 16.81 6.76 7.69
N ALA A 109 17.43 7.28 8.74
CA ALA A 109 18.46 6.56 9.49
C ALA A 109 17.90 5.36 10.27
N GLN A 110 16.66 5.47 10.79
CA GLN A 110 15.99 4.38 11.52
C GLN A 110 15.35 3.33 10.59
N LEU A 111 15.08 3.68 9.33
CA LEU A 111 14.46 2.82 8.32
C LEU A 111 15.30 2.83 7.03
N PRO A 112 16.57 2.35 7.09
CA PRO A 112 17.50 2.48 5.99
C PRO A 112 17.00 1.74 4.75
N GLY A 113 16.92 2.45 3.63
CA GLY A 113 16.49 1.89 2.34
C GLY A 113 15.00 1.50 2.28
N LEU A 114 14.18 1.89 3.25
CA LEU A 114 12.74 1.65 3.16
C LEU A 114 12.16 2.34 1.93
N ARG A 115 11.54 1.54 1.07
CA ARG A 115 10.60 2.01 0.06
C ARG A 115 9.19 1.62 0.52
N PRO A 116 8.27 2.57 0.63
CA PRO A 116 6.92 2.26 1.10
C PRO A 116 6.22 1.27 0.17
N CYS A 117 6.01 0.05 0.62
CA CYS A 117 5.11 -0.89 -0.02
C CYS A 117 3.72 -0.76 0.62
N GLY A 118 2.68 -0.94 -0.16
CA GLY A 118 1.31 -0.74 0.31
C GLY A 118 0.40 -1.91 -0.01
N PHE A 119 -0.62 -1.66 -0.81
CA PHE A 119 -1.46 -2.69 -1.40
C PHE A 119 -0.92 -3.07 -2.79
N HIS A 120 -1.22 -4.27 -3.24
CA HIS A 120 -0.80 -4.70 -4.58
C HIS A 120 -1.50 -3.92 -5.69
N SER A 121 -2.70 -3.36 -5.40
CA SER A 121 -3.48 -2.58 -6.36
C SER A 121 -4.36 -1.54 -5.68
N PRO A 122 -4.81 -0.50 -6.41
CA PRO A 122 -5.86 0.41 -5.96
C PRO A 122 -7.17 -0.30 -5.62
N TYR A 123 -7.50 -1.39 -6.33
CA TYR A 123 -8.66 -2.23 -6.04
C TYR A 123 -8.59 -2.82 -4.63
N GLU A 124 -7.47 -3.44 -4.25
CA GLU A 124 -7.30 -4.02 -2.91
C GLU A 124 -7.30 -2.93 -1.81
N ALA A 125 -6.70 -1.78 -2.09
CA ALA A 125 -6.72 -0.63 -1.18
C ALA A 125 -8.14 -0.09 -0.97
N ALA A 126 -8.93 -0.01 -2.04
CA ALA A 126 -10.34 0.41 -1.98
C ALA A 126 -11.21 -0.60 -1.22
N ALA A 127 -11.01 -1.89 -1.48
CA ALA A 127 -11.70 -2.94 -0.73
C ALA A 127 -11.35 -2.86 0.77
N TRP A 128 -10.08 -2.69 1.11
CA TRP A 128 -9.66 -2.47 2.50
C TRP A 128 -10.28 -1.21 3.10
N ALA A 129 -10.31 -0.09 2.38
CA ALA A 129 -10.92 1.15 2.86
C ALA A 129 -12.40 0.94 3.24
N VAL A 130 -13.14 0.14 2.46
CA VAL A 130 -14.53 -0.21 2.76
C VAL A 130 -14.63 -1.18 3.96
N LEU A 131 -13.83 -2.24 3.98
CA LEU A 131 -13.85 -3.25 5.03
C LEU A 131 -13.52 -2.66 6.40
N SER A 132 -12.56 -1.74 6.46
CA SER A 132 -12.08 -1.12 7.70
C SER A 132 -13.00 -0.04 8.27
N GLN A 133 -14.04 0.40 7.54
CA GLN A 133 -14.97 1.42 8.04
C GLN A 133 -15.61 1.00 9.38
N ARG A 134 -15.43 1.86 10.41
CA ARG A 134 -16.00 1.66 11.75
C ARG A 134 -15.58 0.36 12.44
N LEU A 135 -14.46 -0.22 12.01
CA LEU A 135 -13.85 -1.38 12.65
C LEU A 135 -12.45 -1.02 13.15
N ARG A 136 -11.98 -1.75 14.16
CA ARG A 136 -10.56 -1.72 14.53
C ARG A 136 -9.76 -2.41 13.44
N ILE A 137 -8.52 -1.99 13.22
CA ILE A 137 -7.64 -2.54 12.16
C ILE A 137 -7.56 -4.07 12.22
N VAL A 138 -7.38 -4.63 13.43
CA VAL A 138 -7.29 -6.10 13.63
C VAL A 138 -8.60 -6.82 13.23
N GLN A 139 -9.76 -6.22 13.53
CA GLN A 139 -11.05 -6.80 13.13
C GLN A 139 -11.23 -6.75 11.61
N ALA A 140 -10.84 -5.64 10.98
CA ALA A 140 -10.88 -5.51 9.53
C ALA A 140 -9.91 -6.49 8.84
N ALA A 141 -8.71 -6.69 9.41
CA ALA A 141 -7.73 -7.65 8.88
C ALA A 141 -8.25 -9.09 8.98
N ARG A 142 -8.88 -9.48 10.09
CA ARG A 142 -9.54 -10.79 10.22
C ARG A 142 -10.66 -10.97 9.20
N LEU A 143 -11.52 -9.97 9.05
CA LEU A 143 -12.60 -10.01 8.06
C LEU A 143 -12.06 -10.16 6.63
N ARG A 144 -10.98 -9.44 6.29
CA ARG A 144 -10.32 -9.58 4.98
C ARG A 144 -9.74 -10.99 4.82
N ALA A 145 -9.08 -11.53 5.83
CA ALA A 145 -8.52 -12.87 5.81
C ALA A 145 -9.63 -13.95 5.62
N GLU A 146 -10.76 -13.82 6.31
CA GLU A 146 -11.91 -14.72 6.14
C GLU A 146 -12.51 -14.66 4.72
N ILE A 147 -12.54 -13.49 4.10
CA ILE A 147 -12.98 -13.33 2.70
C ILE A 147 -12.02 -14.03 1.76
N ILE A 148 -10.70 -13.87 1.99
CA ILE A 148 -9.67 -14.53 1.18
C ILE A 148 -9.73 -16.05 1.34
N ASP A 149 -9.86 -16.55 2.56
CA ASP A 149 -9.92 -17.99 2.84
C ASP A 149 -11.11 -18.64 2.13
N ARG A 150 -12.29 -18.00 2.16
CA ARG A 150 -13.53 -18.56 1.58
C ARG A 150 -13.67 -18.33 0.09
N HIS A 151 -13.15 -17.23 -0.43
CA HIS A 151 -13.47 -16.74 -1.78
C HIS A 151 -12.23 -16.30 -2.58
N GLY A 152 -11.07 -16.29 -1.96
CA GLY A 152 -9.81 -15.94 -2.62
C GLY A 152 -9.31 -17.07 -3.53
N ASP A 153 -8.20 -16.80 -4.16
CA ASP A 153 -7.50 -17.77 -4.98
C ASP A 153 -6.02 -17.74 -4.61
N ARG A 154 -5.48 -18.85 -4.12
CA ARG A 154 -4.09 -18.99 -3.66
C ARG A 154 -3.64 -17.94 -2.63
N GLY A 155 -4.54 -17.35 -1.88
CA GLY A 155 -4.26 -16.29 -0.91
C GLY A 155 -4.47 -14.87 -1.45
N ALA A 156 -4.73 -14.68 -2.75
CA ALA A 156 -5.13 -13.39 -3.30
C ALA A 156 -6.59 -13.06 -2.97
N PHE A 157 -6.89 -11.77 -2.84
CA PHE A 157 -8.26 -11.29 -2.65
C PHE A 157 -9.14 -11.66 -3.86
N PRO A 158 -10.47 -11.89 -3.68
CA PRO A 158 -11.37 -12.19 -4.79
C PRO A 158 -11.26 -11.18 -5.93
N GLY A 159 -11.19 -11.63 -7.16
CA GLY A 159 -11.20 -10.75 -8.31
C GLY A 159 -12.50 -9.93 -8.43
N PRO A 160 -12.50 -8.76 -9.07
CA PRO A 160 -13.65 -7.86 -9.06
C PRO A 160 -14.90 -8.49 -9.70
N ALA A 161 -14.77 -9.23 -10.80
CA ALA A 161 -15.90 -9.92 -11.42
C ALA A 161 -16.52 -11.00 -10.49
N GLN A 162 -15.71 -11.65 -9.67
CA GLN A 162 -16.18 -12.59 -8.65
C GLN A 162 -16.85 -11.83 -7.51
N LEU A 163 -16.24 -10.75 -7.02
CA LEU A 163 -16.75 -9.96 -5.89
C LEU A 163 -18.14 -9.36 -6.17
N LEU A 164 -18.44 -9.00 -7.42
CA LEU A 164 -19.76 -8.54 -7.83
C LEU A 164 -20.87 -9.56 -7.58
N ARG A 165 -20.55 -10.87 -7.65
CA ARG A 165 -21.51 -11.97 -7.53
C ARG A 165 -21.63 -12.50 -6.11
N LEU A 166 -20.68 -12.16 -5.22
CA LEU A 166 -20.66 -12.67 -3.86
C LEU A 166 -21.67 -11.93 -2.97
N ASP A 167 -22.40 -12.72 -2.18
CA ASP A 167 -23.07 -12.22 -0.98
C ASP A 167 -22.20 -12.55 0.23
N LEU A 168 -21.52 -11.53 0.75
CA LEU A 168 -20.59 -11.67 1.86
C LEU A 168 -21.27 -11.58 3.23
N GLY A 169 -22.57 -11.32 3.30
CA GLY A 169 -23.29 -11.17 4.57
C GLY A 169 -22.76 -10.05 5.47
N LEU A 170 -22.12 -9.02 4.89
CA LEU A 170 -21.46 -7.97 5.66
C LEU A 170 -22.45 -6.97 6.26
N PRO A 171 -22.17 -6.46 7.47
CA PRO A 171 -23.07 -5.53 8.13
C PRO A 171 -23.17 -4.17 7.40
N GLY A 172 -24.36 -3.58 7.42
CA GLY A 172 -24.63 -2.27 6.85
C GLY A 172 -24.51 -2.24 5.33
N ARG A 173 -23.82 -1.22 4.82
CA ARG A 173 -23.68 -1.01 3.36
C ARG A 173 -22.35 -1.52 2.79
N LYS A 174 -21.54 -2.26 3.57
CA LYS A 174 -20.22 -2.72 3.12
C LYS A 174 -20.28 -3.57 1.86
N GLY A 175 -21.25 -4.51 1.78
CA GLY A 175 -21.44 -5.34 0.60
C GLY A 175 -21.79 -4.53 -0.65
N GLU A 176 -22.62 -3.50 -0.50
CA GLU A 176 -22.95 -2.56 -1.57
C GLU A 176 -21.71 -1.78 -2.03
N TYR A 177 -20.92 -1.27 -1.09
CA TYR A 177 -19.71 -0.51 -1.37
C TYR A 177 -18.62 -1.37 -2.02
N LEU A 178 -18.45 -2.62 -1.58
CA LEU A 178 -17.52 -3.55 -2.22
C LEU A 178 -17.90 -3.87 -3.66
N ARG A 179 -19.21 -4.01 -3.95
CA ARG A 179 -19.68 -4.15 -5.34
C ARG A 179 -19.40 -2.90 -6.17
N ALA A 180 -19.56 -1.70 -5.60
CA ALA A 180 -19.19 -0.47 -6.29
C ALA A 180 -17.68 -0.37 -6.57
N VAL A 181 -16.84 -0.77 -5.61
CA VAL A 181 -15.38 -0.88 -5.79
C VAL A 181 -15.04 -1.88 -6.90
N ALA A 182 -15.69 -3.05 -6.92
CA ALA A 182 -15.46 -4.05 -7.94
C ALA A 182 -15.87 -3.57 -9.35
N ALA A 183 -17.01 -2.87 -9.46
CA ALA A 183 -17.44 -2.25 -10.72
C ALA A 183 -16.43 -1.19 -11.18
N ALA A 184 -16.01 -0.29 -10.30
CA ALA A 184 -15.02 0.74 -10.61
C ALA A 184 -13.67 0.17 -11.07
N ALA A 185 -13.26 -0.99 -10.50
CA ALA A 185 -12.05 -1.68 -10.93
C ALA A 185 -12.19 -2.25 -12.36
N LEU A 186 -13.34 -2.86 -12.67
CA LEU A 186 -13.61 -3.37 -14.02
C LEU A 186 -13.74 -2.26 -15.07
N ASP A 187 -14.23 -1.08 -14.65
CA ASP A 187 -14.34 0.11 -15.50
C ASP A 187 -13.01 0.89 -15.65
N GLY A 188 -11.91 0.38 -15.06
CA GLY A 188 -10.58 1.00 -15.12
C GLY A 188 -10.39 2.24 -14.24
N GLN A 189 -11.39 2.64 -13.43
CA GLN A 189 -11.26 3.78 -12.50
C GLN A 189 -10.24 3.57 -11.39
N LEU A 190 -9.90 2.30 -11.11
CA LEU A 190 -8.92 1.90 -10.09
C LEU A 190 -7.68 1.26 -10.74
N ASP A 191 -7.30 1.72 -11.94
CA ASP A 191 -6.05 1.33 -12.58
C ASP A 191 -4.85 2.06 -11.96
N GLY A 192 -3.87 1.30 -11.47
CA GLY A 192 -2.75 1.86 -10.73
C GLY A 192 -1.81 2.70 -11.60
N ALA A 193 -1.59 2.34 -12.85
CA ALA A 193 -0.75 3.09 -13.77
C ALA A 193 -1.43 4.40 -14.17
N ALA A 194 -2.72 4.35 -14.48
CA ALA A 194 -3.50 5.54 -14.81
C ALA A 194 -3.53 6.53 -13.64
N LEU A 195 -3.81 6.07 -12.41
CA LEU A 195 -3.83 6.93 -11.22
C LEU A 195 -2.45 7.56 -10.94
N ARG A 196 -1.36 6.84 -11.19
CA ARG A 196 0.00 7.40 -11.04
C ARG A 196 0.39 8.42 -12.09
N SER A 197 -0.22 8.37 -13.26
CA SER A 197 0.02 9.36 -14.34
C SER A 197 -0.66 10.70 -14.10
N MET A 198 -1.59 10.76 -13.13
CA MET A 198 -2.31 12.00 -12.78
C MET A 198 -1.55 12.79 -11.70
N GLU A 199 -1.86 14.10 -11.60
CA GLU A 199 -1.52 14.85 -10.39
C GLU A 199 -2.20 14.22 -9.17
N PRO A 200 -1.51 14.04 -8.03
CA PRO A 200 -2.03 13.29 -6.89
C PRO A 200 -3.41 13.76 -6.40
N GLU A 201 -3.62 15.07 -6.35
CA GLU A 201 -4.89 15.66 -5.92
C GLU A 201 -6.02 15.40 -6.92
N GLN A 202 -5.69 15.29 -8.22
CA GLN A 202 -6.64 14.92 -9.27
C GLN A 202 -7.03 13.46 -9.16
N ALA A 203 -6.05 12.58 -8.98
CA ALA A 203 -6.29 11.14 -8.78
C ALA A 203 -7.18 10.89 -7.55
N VAL A 204 -6.91 11.57 -6.42
CA VAL A 204 -7.74 11.47 -5.21
C VAL A 204 -9.18 11.94 -5.48
N ARG A 205 -9.38 13.02 -6.23
CA ARG A 205 -10.75 13.47 -6.60
C ARG A 205 -11.47 12.42 -7.43
N ALA A 206 -10.83 11.86 -8.45
CA ALA A 206 -11.42 10.82 -9.30
C ALA A 206 -11.82 9.57 -8.50
N VAL A 207 -10.99 9.11 -7.57
CA VAL A 207 -11.29 7.95 -6.73
C VAL A 207 -12.42 8.23 -5.73
N ARG A 208 -12.62 9.48 -5.29
CA ARG A 208 -13.73 9.84 -4.39
C ARG A 208 -15.12 9.66 -4.99
N ASP A 209 -15.24 9.62 -6.31
CA ASP A 209 -16.49 9.37 -7.01
C ASP A 209 -16.94 7.91 -6.88
N VAL A 210 -16.03 7.00 -6.50
CA VAL A 210 -16.37 5.60 -6.23
C VAL A 210 -17.20 5.50 -4.94
N LYS A 211 -18.43 4.99 -5.10
CA LYS A 211 -19.38 4.87 -3.99
C LYS A 211 -18.82 4.07 -2.81
N GLY A 212 -18.82 4.67 -1.63
CA GLY A 212 -18.31 4.06 -0.41
C GLY A 212 -16.90 4.51 -0.03
N LEU A 213 -16.19 5.25 -0.90
CA LEU A 213 -14.90 5.83 -0.59
C LEU A 213 -15.06 7.28 -0.11
N GLY A 214 -14.67 7.54 1.14
CA GLY A 214 -14.55 8.87 1.68
C GLY A 214 -13.16 9.47 1.42
N PRO A 215 -12.89 10.71 1.90
CA PRO A 215 -11.61 11.39 1.68
C PRO A 215 -10.38 10.56 2.07
N PHE A 216 -10.37 9.99 3.27
CA PHE A 216 -9.29 9.10 3.73
C PHE A 216 -9.13 7.85 2.85
N GLY A 217 -10.25 7.22 2.44
CA GLY A 217 -10.22 6.04 1.58
C GLY A 217 -9.64 6.35 0.20
N ALA A 218 -10.00 7.48 -0.40
CA ALA A 218 -9.48 7.90 -1.68
C ALA A 218 -7.97 8.21 -1.62
N GLU A 219 -7.51 8.91 -0.57
CA GLU A 219 -6.07 9.10 -0.33
C GLU A 219 -5.35 7.75 -0.18
N LEU A 220 -5.90 6.82 0.59
CA LEU A 220 -5.31 5.50 0.77
C LEU A 220 -5.17 4.75 -0.56
N VAL A 221 -6.20 4.79 -1.40
CA VAL A 221 -6.18 4.15 -2.73
C VAL A 221 -5.08 4.71 -3.62
N VAL A 222 -4.97 6.02 -3.70
CA VAL A 222 -3.98 6.68 -4.56
C VAL A 222 -2.56 6.54 -3.99
N LEU A 223 -2.38 6.86 -2.70
CA LEU A 223 -1.05 6.94 -2.10
C LEU A 223 -0.47 5.56 -1.75
N ARG A 224 -1.32 4.57 -1.46
CA ARG A 224 -0.88 3.26 -0.99
C ARG A 224 -1.33 2.11 -1.91
N GLY A 225 -2.37 2.30 -2.71
CA GLY A 225 -2.81 1.36 -3.73
C GLY A 225 -2.08 1.57 -5.06
N ALA A 226 -2.14 2.78 -5.62
CA ALA A 226 -1.35 3.14 -6.79
C ALA A 226 0.12 3.44 -6.44
N ASN A 227 0.46 3.57 -5.16
CA ASN A 227 1.79 3.86 -4.62
C ASN A 227 2.42 5.15 -5.19
N VAL A 228 1.63 6.24 -5.21
CA VAL A 228 2.07 7.56 -5.66
C VAL A 228 3.10 8.13 -4.68
N PRO A 229 4.32 8.51 -5.11
CA PRO A 229 5.40 8.90 -4.19
C PRO A 229 5.21 10.28 -3.56
N ASP A 230 4.57 11.23 -4.25
CA ASP A 230 4.48 12.64 -3.83
C ASP A 230 3.06 13.16 -3.59
N GLY A 231 2.19 12.37 -3.00
CA GLY A 231 0.90 12.84 -2.51
C GLY A 231 0.93 13.15 -1.01
N LEU A 232 -0.01 13.95 -0.53
CA LEU A 232 -0.11 14.34 0.87
C LEU A 232 -1.34 13.70 1.53
N PRO A 233 -1.18 12.82 2.56
CA PRO A 233 -2.30 12.22 3.27
C PRO A 233 -2.89 13.20 4.29
N THR A 234 -3.82 14.04 3.86
CA THR A 234 -4.40 15.12 4.67
C THR A 234 -5.47 14.66 5.64
N HIS A 235 -5.93 13.42 5.54
CA HIS A 235 -6.97 12.84 6.40
C HIS A 235 -6.45 11.75 7.35
N GLU A 236 -5.14 11.68 7.60
CA GLU A 236 -4.51 10.70 8.49
C GLU A 236 -4.23 11.30 9.87
N ARG A 237 -5.18 11.18 10.79
CA ARG A 237 -5.10 11.76 12.15
C ARG A 237 -3.86 11.37 12.96
N ARG A 238 -3.34 10.15 12.74
CA ARG A 238 -2.15 9.68 13.45
C ARG A 238 -0.90 10.38 12.92
N LEU A 239 -0.89 10.73 11.64
CA LEU A 239 0.17 11.55 11.08
C LEU A 239 0.13 12.96 11.65
N ASP A 240 -1.05 13.59 11.78
CA ASP A 240 -1.18 14.91 12.41
C ASP A 240 -0.63 14.91 13.85
N ALA A 241 -0.93 13.85 14.61
CA ALA A 241 -0.38 13.69 15.96
C ALA A 241 1.16 13.55 15.94
N GLU A 242 1.73 12.80 15.00
CA GLU A 242 3.17 12.67 14.85
C GLU A 242 3.84 13.98 14.42
N ILE A 243 3.21 14.76 13.54
CA ILE A 243 3.70 16.10 13.16
C ILE A 243 3.76 17.01 14.39
N THR A 244 2.70 17.07 15.17
CA THR A 244 2.67 17.88 16.39
C THR A 244 3.77 17.48 17.38
N GLU A 245 4.02 16.18 17.52
CA GLU A 245 5.02 15.64 18.45
C GLU A 245 6.46 15.89 17.97
N ARG A 246 6.73 15.75 16.68
CA ARG A 246 8.09 15.85 16.12
C ARG A 246 8.50 17.28 15.75
N TYR A 247 7.56 18.10 15.29
CA TYR A 247 7.83 19.47 14.81
C TYR A 247 7.39 20.56 15.79
N GLY A 248 6.69 20.17 16.86
CA GLY A 248 6.18 21.07 17.88
C GLY A 248 4.75 21.56 17.61
N PRO A 249 4.11 22.13 18.64
CA PRO A 249 2.74 22.64 18.54
C PRO A 249 2.65 23.82 17.56
N GLY A 250 1.59 23.85 16.77
CA GLY A 250 1.32 24.92 15.80
C GLY A 250 1.92 24.67 14.40
N ARG A 251 2.73 23.64 14.22
CA ARG A 251 3.18 23.24 12.89
C ARG A 251 2.15 22.31 12.22
N THR A 252 1.85 22.57 10.98
CA THR A 252 0.89 21.78 10.21
C THR A 252 1.59 20.84 9.24
N LEU A 253 0.92 19.72 8.90
CA LEU A 253 1.40 18.79 7.90
C LEU A 253 1.71 19.50 6.57
N THR A 254 0.85 20.42 6.14
CA THR A 254 1.04 21.18 4.89
C THR A 254 2.34 21.99 4.89
N GLU A 255 2.64 22.67 6.01
CA GLU A 255 3.87 23.49 6.13
C GLU A 255 5.12 22.63 6.10
N VAL A 256 5.19 21.58 6.94
CA VAL A 256 6.40 20.75 7.03
C VAL A 256 6.64 19.93 5.76
N SER A 257 5.58 19.45 5.12
CA SER A 257 5.67 18.60 3.93
C SER A 257 6.20 19.31 2.68
N ALA A 258 6.28 20.63 2.68
CA ALA A 258 6.90 21.37 1.58
C ALA A 258 8.37 20.94 1.36
N ALA A 259 9.09 20.66 2.45
CA ALA A 259 10.47 20.18 2.42
C ALA A 259 10.63 18.74 1.91
N TRP A 260 9.53 17.94 1.89
CA TRP A 260 9.57 16.51 1.54
C TRP A 260 9.45 16.24 0.05
N ARG A 261 9.09 17.24 -0.76
CA ARG A 261 8.95 17.06 -2.22
C ARG A 261 10.24 16.54 -2.85
N PRO A 262 10.11 15.62 -3.81
CA PRO A 262 8.91 15.01 -4.41
C PRO A 262 8.52 13.66 -3.77
N PHE A 263 8.69 13.49 -2.45
CA PHE A 263 8.49 12.23 -1.72
C PHE A 263 7.59 12.39 -0.50
N ARG A 264 6.52 13.21 -0.59
CA ARG A 264 5.63 13.50 0.55
C ARG A 264 4.94 12.25 1.09
N THR A 265 4.50 11.34 0.23
CA THR A 265 3.95 10.04 0.66
C THR A 265 4.99 9.22 1.42
N TRP A 266 6.23 9.16 0.91
CA TRP A 266 7.29 8.39 1.55
C TRP A 266 7.62 8.92 2.93
N ALA A 267 7.79 10.24 3.06
CA ALA A 267 8.04 10.89 4.35
C ALA A 267 6.91 10.59 5.36
N ALA A 268 5.66 10.73 4.93
CA ALA A 268 4.50 10.42 5.76
C ALA A 268 4.49 8.95 6.22
N VAL A 269 4.82 8.00 5.33
CA VAL A 269 4.88 6.57 5.67
C VAL A 269 6.01 6.28 6.66
N HIS A 270 7.19 6.88 6.49
CA HIS A 270 8.30 6.73 7.43
C HIS A 270 7.89 7.20 8.84
N LEU A 271 7.30 8.39 8.94
CA LEU A 271 6.82 8.91 10.23
C LEU A 271 5.74 8.02 10.85
N ARG A 272 4.81 7.50 10.04
CA ARG A 272 3.78 6.57 10.52
C ARG A 272 4.36 5.24 10.99
N ALA A 273 5.34 4.69 10.29
CA ALA A 273 6.02 3.45 10.67
C ALA A 273 6.75 3.61 12.00
N LEU A 274 7.50 4.69 12.18
CA LEU A 274 8.21 4.98 13.42
C LEU A 274 7.25 5.25 14.59
N ARG A 275 6.13 5.95 14.34
CA ARG A 275 5.10 6.14 15.36
C ARG A 275 4.57 4.79 15.85
N GLU A 276 4.24 3.87 14.93
CA GLU A 276 3.72 2.56 15.30
C GLU A 276 4.76 1.75 16.09
N ARG A 277 6.03 1.74 15.66
CA ARG A 277 7.11 1.09 16.42
C ARG A 277 7.26 1.62 17.85
N ARG A 278 7.01 2.93 18.05
CA ARG A 278 7.14 3.59 19.37
C ARG A 278 5.90 3.45 20.23
N THR A 279 4.71 3.58 19.65
CA THR A 279 3.46 3.65 20.41
C THR A 279 2.72 2.34 20.50
N HIS A 280 2.94 1.42 19.54
CA HIS A 280 2.17 0.17 19.40
C HIS A 280 0.65 0.42 19.39
N GLU A 281 0.21 1.51 18.78
CA GLU A 281 -1.21 1.93 18.79
C GLU A 281 -2.13 0.88 18.16
N ILE A 282 -1.67 0.18 17.13
CA ILE A 282 -2.42 -0.89 16.48
C ILE A 282 -2.52 -2.10 17.40
N ASP A 283 -1.41 -2.52 18.03
CA ASP A 283 -1.37 -3.66 18.94
C ASP A 283 -2.13 -3.40 20.25
N ARG A 284 -2.02 -2.20 20.81
CA ARG A 284 -2.76 -1.83 22.04
C ARG A 284 -4.26 -1.84 21.83
N GLN A 285 -4.74 -1.47 20.63
CA GLN A 285 -6.15 -1.58 20.27
C GLN A 285 -6.61 -3.04 20.19
N SER A 286 -5.70 -4.01 19.98
CA SER A 286 -6.02 -5.43 19.98
C SER A 286 -6.12 -6.03 21.39
N ARG A 287 -5.36 -5.49 22.38
CA ARG A 287 -5.32 -6.01 23.76
C ARG A 287 -6.38 -5.43 24.70
N GLY A 288 -7.08 -4.38 24.30
CA GLY A 288 -8.15 -3.74 25.09
C GLY A 288 -9.50 -4.47 25.06
N LEU A 289 -9.50 -5.79 24.88
CA LEU A 289 -10.65 -6.69 24.92
C LEU A 289 -10.32 -7.88 25.85
N VAL A 290 -10.18 -7.60 27.15
CA VAL A 290 -10.42 -8.59 28.22
C VAL A 290 -11.47 -7.99 29.12
#